data_96796a91dbbc9b9f7f97f127f5fc7989
#
_entry.id   96796a91dbbc9b9f7f97f127f5fc7989
#
_cell.length_a   1.000
_cell.length_b   1.000
_cell.length_c   1.000
_cell.angle_alpha   90.00
_cell.angle_beta   90.00
_cell.angle_gamma   90.00
#
_symmetry.space_group_name_H-M   'P 1'
#
loop_
_entity.id
_entity.type
_entity.pdbx_description
1 polymer ?
#
loop_
_entity_poly.entity_id
_entity_poly.type
_entity_poly.pdbx_seq_one_letter_code
_entity_poly.pdbx_strand_id
1 'polypeptide(L)'
;MERFVTGQKVRVLTMGELSKKGYTLNDGEMYIEADEEYFVTPMYDYCNVEHKITISEEINQNFTLGGFHFTPGMCEEVRKVRGFEVVSDEFRKHPNVEIQLPTRGSKISAGYDFYLPCDLILQPGEKTCVWSDVKAYMQEGEVLMVHVRSSIGIKKGLMLSNITGVIDADYYNNPNNDGNIGIALYNYSNETVELKRGERICQGVFIPFLVADNGNTDKERTGGIGSTGSK
;
A
#
# COMPACT_ATOMS: atom_id res chain seq x y z
N MET A 1 -10.61 24.66 2.99
CA MET A 1 -11.43 23.56 3.57
C MET A 1 -11.30 22.40 2.64
N GLU A 2 -10.63 21.31 3.07
CA GLU A 2 -10.50 20.08 2.27
C GLU A 2 -11.92 19.53 2.05
N ARG A 3 -12.27 19.29 0.78
CA ARG A 3 -13.56 18.71 0.42
C ARG A 3 -13.37 17.20 0.30
N PHE A 4 -14.01 16.42 1.14
CA PHE A 4 -14.11 14.98 0.95
C PHE A 4 -14.94 14.62 -0.29
N VAL A 5 -14.68 13.46 -0.87
CA VAL A 5 -15.43 12.94 -2.02
C VAL A 5 -16.04 11.58 -1.68
N THR A 6 -17.17 11.26 -2.30
CA THR A 6 -17.83 9.97 -2.11
C THR A 6 -16.88 8.82 -2.47
N GLY A 7 -16.81 7.82 -1.59
CA GLY A 7 -15.91 6.67 -1.73
C GLY A 7 -14.53 6.87 -1.07
N GLN A 8 -14.20 8.11 -0.68
CA GLN A 8 -12.97 8.39 0.08
C GLN A 8 -13.02 7.70 1.44
N LYS A 9 -11.87 7.23 1.92
CA LYS A 9 -11.72 6.72 3.28
C LYS A 9 -11.40 7.86 4.23
N VAL A 10 -12.12 7.90 5.33
CA VAL A 10 -11.89 8.82 6.43
C VAL A 10 -11.79 8.05 7.74
N ARG A 11 -11.02 8.56 8.68
CA ARG A 11 -11.02 8.12 10.07
C ARG A 11 -11.86 9.12 10.87
N VAL A 12 -12.86 8.65 11.57
CA VAL A 12 -13.54 9.46 12.57
C VAL A 12 -12.56 9.69 13.72
N LEU A 13 -12.46 10.93 14.17
CA LEU A 13 -11.57 11.31 15.26
C LEU A 13 -11.94 10.58 16.55
N THR A 14 -10.98 10.35 17.43
CA THR A 14 -11.26 9.83 18.77
C THR A 14 -12.06 10.85 19.58
N MET A 15 -12.78 10.39 20.60
CA MET A 15 -13.52 11.29 21.50
C MET A 15 -12.62 12.37 22.12
N GLY A 16 -11.37 12.03 22.45
CA GLY A 16 -10.40 12.99 22.96
C GLY A 16 -9.96 14.03 21.95
N GLU A 17 -9.85 13.68 20.66
CA GLU A 17 -9.55 14.62 19.58
C GLU A 17 -10.74 15.52 19.27
N LEU A 18 -11.95 14.96 19.25
CA LEU A 18 -13.19 15.72 19.09
C LEU A 18 -13.36 16.75 20.22
N SER A 19 -13.17 16.33 21.46
CA SER A 19 -13.23 17.24 22.63
C SER A 19 -12.22 18.39 22.54
N LYS A 20 -10.99 18.13 22.08
CA LYS A 20 -9.98 19.17 21.86
C LYS A 20 -10.36 20.16 20.77
N LYS A 21 -11.19 19.76 19.81
CA LYS A 21 -11.75 20.63 18.75
C LYS A 21 -13.02 21.35 19.19
N GLY A 22 -13.47 21.15 20.42
CA GLY A 22 -14.66 21.79 20.97
C GLY A 22 -15.96 21.02 20.71
N TYR A 23 -15.90 19.80 20.19
CA TYR A 23 -17.07 18.94 20.08
C TYR A 23 -17.35 18.29 21.44
N THR A 24 -18.61 18.31 21.87
CA THR A 24 -19.07 17.63 23.08
C THR A 24 -20.25 16.73 22.76
N LEU A 25 -20.44 15.67 23.56
CA LEU A 25 -21.57 14.76 23.38
C LEU A 25 -22.93 15.41 23.61
N ASN A 26 -22.97 16.50 24.37
CA ASN A 26 -24.21 17.19 24.75
C ASN A 26 -24.38 18.52 24.03
N ASP A 27 -23.62 18.78 22.99
CA ASP A 27 -23.53 20.09 22.36
C ASP A 27 -24.60 20.32 21.27
N GLY A 28 -25.53 19.43 21.07
CA GLY A 28 -26.59 19.55 20.07
C GLY A 28 -26.11 19.78 18.65
N GLU A 29 -24.98 20.45 18.47
CA GLU A 29 -24.39 20.73 17.16
C GLU A 29 -23.81 19.48 16.48
N MET A 30 -23.36 18.52 17.29
CA MET A 30 -22.73 17.29 16.77
C MET A 30 -23.75 16.19 16.51
N TYR A 31 -24.86 16.19 17.23
CA TYR A 31 -25.82 15.08 17.26
C TYR A 31 -27.25 15.51 17.02
N ILE A 32 -27.44 16.72 16.60
CA ILE A 32 -28.71 17.33 16.23
C ILE A 32 -29.94 16.40 16.42
N GLU A 33 -30.78 16.72 17.41
CA GLU A 33 -32.14 16.20 17.56
C GLU A 33 -32.29 14.75 18.00
N ALA A 34 -31.28 14.09 18.51
CA ALA A 34 -31.46 12.74 18.93
C ALA A 34 -31.27 12.55 20.43
N ASP A 35 -31.97 11.61 20.89
CA ASP A 35 -31.96 11.07 22.22
C ASP A 35 -30.52 10.66 22.62
N GLU A 36 -29.98 11.21 23.69
CA GLU A 36 -28.59 10.98 24.13
C GLU A 36 -28.26 9.49 24.28
N GLU A 37 -29.20 8.68 24.71
CA GLU A 37 -29.06 7.23 24.81
C GLU A 37 -28.85 6.54 23.45
N TYR A 38 -29.33 7.15 22.40
CA TYR A 38 -29.28 6.57 21.06
C TYR A 38 -27.94 6.82 20.34
N PHE A 39 -27.20 7.85 20.75
CA PHE A 39 -25.99 8.27 20.04
C PHE A 39 -24.68 7.93 20.73
N VAL A 40 -24.66 7.79 22.02
CA VAL A 40 -23.41 7.56 22.76
C VAL A 40 -22.75 6.25 22.32
N THR A 41 -23.51 5.17 22.23
CA THR A 41 -22.97 3.85 21.84
C THR A 41 -22.52 3.81 20.37
N PRO A 42 -23.36 4.20 19.39
CA PRO A 42 -22.92 4.23 18.00
C PRO A 42 -21.72 5.13 17.73
N MET A 43 -21.62 6.25 18.42
CA MET A 43 -20.50 7.17 18.22
C MET A 43 -19.16 6.59 18.68
N TYR A 44 -19.13 5.87 19.78
CA TYR A 44 -17.93 5.16 20.23
C TYR A 44 -17.49 4.10 19.22
N ASP A 45 -18.43 3.41 18.60
CA ASP A 45 -18.16 2.40 17.58
C ASP A 45 -17.55 3.01 16.31
N TYR A 46 -17.86 4.26 16.01
CA TYR A 46 -17.33 4.99 14.85
C TYR A 46 -15.99 5.67 15.13
N CYS A 47 -15.71 6.06 16.37
CA CYS A 47 -14.49 6.76 16.74
C CYS A 47 -13.24 5.92 16.50
N ASN A 48 -12.21 6.54 15.91
CA ASN A 48 -10.92 5.92 15.59
C ASN A 48 -10.99 4.73 14.62
N VAL A 49 -12.05 4.64 13.83
CA VAL A 49 -12.26 3.61 12.80
C VAL A 49 -12.25 4.25 11.41
N GLU A 50 -11.73 3.53 10.44
CA GLU A 50 -11.75 3.94 9.03
C GLU A 50 -13.10 3.62 8.40
N HIS A 51 -13.69 4.60 7.73
CA HIS A 51 -14.96 4.44 7.03
C HIS A 51 -14.86 4.94 5.60
N LYS A 52 -15.60 4.33 4.69
CA LYS A 52 -15.89 4.92 3.37
C LYS A 52 -17.07 5.85 3.50
N ILE A 53 -16.90 7.08 3.07
CA ILE A 53 -17.97 8.08 3.13
C ILE A 53 -18.89 8.03 1.93
N THR A 54 -20.16 8.40 2.19
CA THR A 54 -21.11 8.76 1.14
C THR A 54 -21.53 10.19 1.42
N ILE A 55 -21.27 11.10 0.48
CA ILE A 55 -21.67 12.50 0.63
C ILE A 55 -23.17 12.59 0.37
N SER A 56 -23.90 13.19 1.33
CA SER A 56 -25.29 13.57 1.15
C SER A 56 -25.35 14.90 0.40
N GLU A 57 -26.08 14.96 -0.70
CA GLU A 57 -26.28 16.17 -1.49
C GLU A 57 -27.13 17.22 -0.76
N GLU A 58 -27.90 16.82 0.26
CA GLU A 58 -28.88 17.66 0.94
C GLU A 58 -28.28 18.54 2.04
N ILE A 59 -27.09 18.22 2.52
CA ILE A 59 -26.49 18.93 3.65
C ILE A 59 -25.10 19.40 3.27
N ASN A 60 -24.87 20.70 3.18
CA ASN A 60 -23.63 21.43 2.91
C ASN A 60 -22.36 20.70 3.41
N GLN A 61 -21.82 19.76 2.62
CA GLN A 61 -20.57 19.04 2.86
C GLN A 61 -20.56 18.05 4.04
N ASN A 62 -21.67 17.81 4.72
CA ASN A 62 -21.79 16.72 5.68
C ASN A 62 -21.94 15.39 4.95
N PHE A 63 -21.53 14.30 5.56
CA PHE A 63 -21.63 12.96 5.00
C PHE A 63 -22.20 11.98 6.02
N THR A 64 -22.72 10.87 5.52
CA THR A 64 -23.30 9.82 6.37
C THR A 64 -22.37 8.62 6.49
N LEU A 65 -22.29 8.08 7.70
CA LEU A 65 -21.67 6.81 8.01
C LEU A 65 -22.72 5.97 8.75
N GLY A 66 -23.12 4.83 8.18
CA GLY A 66 -24.09 3.94 8.81
C GLY A 66 -25.44 4.58 9.18
N GLY A 67 -25.84 5.65 8.47
CA GLY A 67 -27.07 6.41 8.77
C GLY A 67 -26.90 7.62 9.66
N PHE A 68 -25.70 7.85 10.21
CA PHE A 68 -25.39 9.03 11.03
C PHE A 68 -24.72 10.13 10.21
N HIS A 69 -25.02 11.39 10.53
CA HIS A 69 -24.42 12.54 9.87
C HIS A 69 -23.14 12.98 10.58
N PHE A 70 -22.10 13.21 9.79
CA PHE A 70 -20.79 13.69 10.26
C PHE A 70 -20.43 14.98 9.52
N THR A 71 -19.81 15.90 10.23
CA THR A 71 -19.20 17.08 9.61
C THR A 71 -17.74 16.76 9.20
N PRO A 72 -17.19 17.44 8.20
CA PRO A 72 -15.79 17.28 7.82
C PRO A 72 -14.81 17.52 8.99
N GLY A 73 -15.16 18.37 9.94
CA GLY A 73 -14.34 18.65 11.13
C GLY A 73 -14.22 17.48 12.11
N MET A 74 -15.14 16.52 12.06
CA MET A 74 -15.15 15.32 12.92
C MET A 74 -14.28 14.19 12.37
N CYS A 75 -13.77 14.32 11.16
CA CYS A 75 -13.01 13.30 10.46
C CYS A 75 -11.68 13.85 9.95
N GLU A 76 -10.77 12.94 9.67
CA GLU A 76 -9.56 13.21 8.93
C GLU A 76 -9.44 12.23 7.77
N GLU A 77 -8.76 12.66 6.73
CA GLU A 77 -8.45 11.79 5.60
C GLU A 77 -7.52 10.66 6.05
N VAL A 78 -7.85 9.43 5.68
CA VAL A 78 -6.91 8.31 5.79
C VAL A 78 -5.90 8.44 4.67
N ARG A 79 -4.83 9.17 4.94
CA ARG A 79 -3.73 9.32 3.98
C ARG A 79 -2.93 8.02 3.92
N LYS A 80 -2.88 7.44 2.75
CA LYS A 80 -1.95 6.36 2.47
C LYS A 80 -0.52 6.93 2.53
N VAL A 81 0.25 6.53 3.55
CA VAL A 81 1.63 6.99 3.68
C VAL A 81 2.58 6.07 2.94
N ARG A 82 2.54 4.78 3.22
CA ARG A 82 3.28 3.73 2.51
C ARG A 82 2.67 2.38 2.77
N GLY A 83 2.76 1.50 1.78
CA GLY A 83 2.22 0.14 1.90
C GLY A 83 2.11 -0.56 0.57
N PHE A 84 1.28 -1.59 0.54
CA PHE A 84 1.14 -2.49 -0.60
C PHE A 84 -0.34 -2.68 -0.94
N GLU A 85 -0.61 -2.88 -2.21
CA GLU A 85 -1.93 -3.25 -2.74
C GLU A 85 -1.78 -4.32 -3.81
N VAL A 86 -2.84 -5.07 -4.04
CA VAL A 86 -2.91 -5.93 -5.23
C VAL A 86 -3.13 -5.03 -6.44
N VAL A 87 -2.47 -5.33 -7.55
CA VAL A 87 -2.71 -4.63 -8.82
C VAL A 87 -4.15 -4.85 -9.29
N SER A 88 -4.68 -3.94 -10.10
CA SER A 88 -6.01 -4.08 -10.67
C SER A 88 -6.10 -5.34 -11.55
N ASP A 89 -7.29 -5.91 -11.67
CA ASP A 89 -7.51 -7.22 -12.30
C ASP A 89 -6.97 -7.32 -13.73
N GLU A 90 -7.03 -6.23 -14.49
CA GLU A 90 -6.51 -6.18 -15.88
C GLU A 90 -5.00 -6.35 -15.98
N PHE A 91 -4.23 -5.99 -14.94
CA PHE A 91 -2.77 -6.10 -14.91
C PHE A 91 -2.25 -7.33 -14.18
N ARG A 92 -3.14 -8.13 -13.58
CA ARG A 92 -2.75 -9.34 -12.87
C ARG A 92 -2.19 -10.40 -13.80
N LYS A 93 -1.10 -11.01 -13.38
CA LYS A 93 -0.48 -12.17 -14.07
C LYS A 93 -0.93 -13.49 -13.47
N HIS A 94 -1.52 -13.45 -12.27
CA HIS A 94 -2.06 -14.61 -11.55
C HIS A 94 -3.52 -14.36 -11.14
N PRO A 95 -4.47 -14.19 -12.10
CA PRO A 95 -5.84 -13.72 -11.81
C PRO A 95 -6.65 -14.67 -10.92
N ASN A 96 -6.32 -15.97 -10.93
CA ASN A 96 -7.02 -17.00 -10.14
C ASN A 96 -6.32 -17.32 -8.82
N VAL A 97 -5.34 -16.50 -8.42
CA VAL A 97 -4.56 -16.70 -7.19
C VAL A 97 -4.93 -15.60 -6.21
N GLU A 98 -5.29 -15.98 -5.00
CA GLU A 98 -5.36 -15.02 -3.90
C GLU A 98 -3.95 -14.53 -3.58
N ILE A 99 -3.71 -13.23 -3.76
CA ILE A 99 -2.42 -12.60 -3.56
C ILE A 99 -2.26 -12.20 -2.10
N GLN A 100 -1.26 -12.76 -1.47
CA GLN A 100 -0.86 -12.37 -0.13
C GLN A 100 0.01 -11.11 -0.19
N LEU A 101 -0.45 -10.02 0.43
CA LEU A 101 0.31 -8.78 0.51
C LEU A 101 1.57 -8.96 1.39
N PRO A 102 2.65 -8.24 1.09
CA PRO A 102 3.88 -8.30 1.88
C PRO A 102 3.69 -7.95 3.34
N THR A 103 4.26 -8.76 4.22
CA THR A 103 4.15 -8.57 5.68
C THR A 103 5.51 -8.62 6.35
N ARG A 104 5.65 -7.95 7.50
CA ARG A 104 6.86 -8.02 8.31
C ARG A 104 6.93 -9.33 9.08
N GLY A 105 8.11 -9.92 9.16
CA GLY A 105 8.32 -11.17 9.90
C GLY A 105 8.24 -11.03 11.42
N SER A 106 8.42 -9.80 11.96
CA SER A 106 8.32 -9.50 13.39
C SER A 106 7.90 -8.04 13.63
N LYS A 107 7.54 -7.71 14.86
CA LYS A 107 7.08 -6.37 15.27
C LYS A 107 8.05 -5.24 14.90
N ILE A 108 9.36 -5.48 14.92
CA ILE A 108 10.41 -4.48 14.70
C ILE A 108 11.29 -4.78 13.46
N SER A 109 10.96 -5.81 12.65
CA SER A 109 11.69 -6.04 11.40
C SER A 109 11.42 -4.93 10.39
N ALA A 110 12.45 -4.50 9.66
CA ALA A 110 12.31 -3.48 8.60
C ALA A 110 11.73 -4.07 7.31
N GLY A 111 12.04 -5.33 7.01
CA GLY A 111 11.67 -5.98 5.75
C GLY A 111 10.25 -6.50 5.73
N TYR A 112 9.58 -6.29 4.61
CA TYR A 112 8.28 -6.86 4.25
C TYR A 112 8.51 -8.03 3.30
N ASP A 113 8.16 -9.24 3.74
CA ASP A 113 8.35 -10.47 2.96
C ASP A 113 7.35 -10.56 1.81
N PHE A 114 7.84 -10.74 0.59
CA PHE A 114 7.05 -11.02 -0.62
C PHE A 114 6.88 -12.52 -0.79
N TYR A 115 5.67 -12.94 -1.13
CA TYR A 115 5.28 -14.33 -1.31
C TYR A 115 5.22 -14.70 -2.78
N LEU A 116 5.71 -15.90 -3.11
CA LEU A 116 5.68 -16.42 -4.48
C LEU A 116 4.23 -16.75 -4.88
N PRO A 117 3.69 -16.20 -5.98
CA PRO A 117 2.30 -16.45 -6.39
C PRO A 117 2.09 -17.81 -7.09
N CYS A 118 3.16 -18.46 -7.55
CA CYS A 118 3.10 -19.73 -8.25
C CYS A 118 4.29 -20.62 -7.88
N ASP A 119 4.23 -21.91 -8.20
CA ASP A 119 5.40 -22.79 -8.13
C ASP A 119 6.44 -22.37 -9.18
N LEU A 120 7.71 -22.50 -8.86
CA LEU A 120 8.82 -22.12 -9.72
C LEU A 120 9.96 -23.14 -9.63
N ILE A 121 10.55 -23.49 -10.77
CA ILE A 121 11.74 -24.32 -10.87
C ILE A 121 12.78 -23.53 -11.68
N LEU A 122 13.99 -23.40 -11.14
CA LEU A 122 15.10 -22.73 -11.82
C LEU A 122 16.28 -23.68 -11.95
N GLN A 123 16.71 -23.92 -13.18
CA GLN A 123 17.93 -24.64 -13.47
C GLN A 123 19.17 -23.80 -13.11
N PRO A 124 20.37 -24.45 -12.93
CA PRO A 124 21.61 -23.70 -12.78
C PRO A 124 21.83 -22.69 -13.91
N GLY A 125 22.14 -21.43 -13.56
CA GLY A 125 22.34 -20.35 -14.52
C GLY A 125 21.06 -19.75 -15.11
N GLU A 126 19.89 -20.25 -14.76
CA GLU A 126 18.61 -19.75 -15.27
C GLU A 126 18.22 -18.44 -14.62
N LYS A 127 17.62 -17.57 -15.46
CA LYS A 127 16.99 -16.32 -15.05
C LYS A 127 15.51 -16.34 -15.38
N THR A 128 14.68 -15.88 -14.45
CA THR A 128 13.25 -15.72 -14.66
C THR A 128 12.72 -14.50 -13.95
N CYS A 129 11.64 -13.94 -14.45
CA CYS A 129 10.93 -12.85 -13.77
C CYS A 129 9.54 -13.34 -13.39
N VAL A 130 9.23 -13.30 -12.10
CA VAL A 130 7.90 -13.60 -11.56
C VAL A 130 7.24 -12.28 -11.18
N TRP A 131 6.07 -12.02 -11.73
CA TRP A 131 5.25 -10.89 -11.35
C TRP A 131 4.53 -11.21 -10.05
N SER A 132 4.67 -10.32 -9.06
CA SER A 132 4.11 -10.55 -7.73
C SER A 132 2.61 -10.27 -7.63
N ASP A 133 2.04 -9.58 -8.60
CA ASP A 133 0.71 -8.97 -8.59
C ASP A 133 0.49 -8.01 -7.40
N VAL A 134 1.60 -7.45 -6.88
CA VAL A 134 1.63 -6.46 -5.81
C VAL A 134 2.23 -5.17 -6.33
N LYS A 135 1.64 -4.05 -5.96
CA LYS A 135 2.17 -2.69 -6.13
C LYS A 135 2.42 -2.03 -4.77
N ALA A 136 3.36 -1.09 -4.74
CA ALA A 136 3.72 -0.37 -3.52
C ALA A 136 3.46 1.12 -3.68
N TYR A 137 2.83 1.73 -2.69
CA TYR A 137 2.69 3.19 -2.58
C TYR A 137 3.56 3.73 -1.46
N MET A 138 4.10 4.94 -1.65
CA MET A 138 4.97 5.61 -0.70
C MET A 138 4.98 7.11 -0.95
N GLN A 139 5.60 7.87 -0.06
CA GLN A 139 5.72 9.32 -0.20
C GLN A 139 6.85 9.69 -1.16
N GLU A 140 6.81 10.91 -1.72
CA GLU A 140 7.95 11.50 -2.38
C GLU A 140 9.17 11.50 -1.45
N GLY A 141 10.35 11.21 -1.99
CA GLY A 141 11.57 11.07 -1.18
C GLY A 141 11.72 9.71 -0.50
N GLU A 142 10.83 8.75 -0.76
CA GLU A 142 10.95 7.36 -0.34
C GLU A 142 11.09 6.43 -1.53
N VAL A 143 11.80 5.33 -1.30
CA VAL A 143 12.00 4.25 -2.27
C VAL A 143 11.82 2.91 -1.58
N LEU A 144 11.22 1.94 -2.26
CA LEU A 144 11.17 0.56 -1.80
C LEU A 144 12.35 -0.22 -2.41
N MET A 145 13.30 -0.61 -1.55
CA MET A 145 14.42 -1.46 -1.93
C MET A 145 14.06 -2.92 -1.73
N VAL A 146 14.14 -3.72 -2.79
CA VAL A 146 13.79 -5.15 -2.76
C VAL A 146 15.07 -6.00 -2.85
N HIS A 147 15.19 -6.96 -1.95
CA HIS A 147 16.32 -7.89 -1.84
C HIS A 147 15.80 -9.33 -1.68
N VAL A 148 16.56 -10.32 -2.12
CA VAL A 148 16.25 -11.70 -1.74
C VAL A 148 16.37 -11.89 -0.23
N ARG A 149 15.55 -12.77 0.32
CA ARG A 149 15.71 -13.16 1.74
C ARG A 149 17.02 -13.93 1.94
N SER A 150 17.60 -13.82 3.11
CA SER A 150 18.87 -14.50 3.46
C SER A 150 18.79 -16.01 3.24
N SER A 151 17.65 -16.64 3.57
CA SER A 151 17.47 -18.09 3.32
C SER A 151 17.45 -18.45 1.82
N ILE A 152 16.94 -17.56 0.99
CA ILE A 152 16.90 -17.73 -0.47
C ILE A 152 18.30 -17.53 -1.08
N GLY A 153 18.99 -16.47 -0.68
CA GLY A 153 20.34 -16.19 -1.17
C GLY A 153 21.37 -17.18 -0.66
N ILE A 154 21.45 -17.36 0.67
CA ILE A 154 22.54 -18.15 1.28
C ILE A 154 22.33 -19.66 1.13
N LYS A 155 21.08 -20.15 1.34
CA LYS A 155 20.83 -21.60 1.37
C LYS A 155 20.44 -22.17 0.01
N LYS A 156 19.72 -21.41 -0.82
CA LYS A 156 19.23 -21.87 -2.13
C LYS A 156 20.05 -21.35 -3.32
N GLY A 157 21.00 -20.42 -3.10
CA GLY A 157 21.85 -19.89 -4.18
C GLY A 157 21.08 -19.11 -5.24
N LEU A 158 20.05 -18.35 -4.83
CA LEU A 158 19.31 -17.44 -5.70
C LEU A 158 19.63 -15.99 -5.38
N MET A 159 19.61 -15.15 -6.37
CA MET A 159 19.75 -13.70 -6.22
C MET A 159 18.76 -12.98 -7.13
N LEU A 160 18.57 -11.68 -6.91
CA LEU A 160 17.92 -10.86 -7.92
C LEU A 160 18.87 -10.64 -9.09
N SER A 161 18.36 -10.73 -10.31
CA SER A 161 19.17 -10.56 -11.54
C SER A 161 19.81 -9.17 -11.64
N ASN A 162 19.18 -8.16 -11.02
CA ASN A 162 19.68 -6.79 -10.88
C ASN A 162 20.28 -6.50 -9.49
N ILE A 163 20.56 -7.54 -8.69
CA ILE A 163 21.11 -7.50 -7.33
C ILE A 163 20.11 -6.87 -6.33
N THR A 164 19.55 -5.73 -6.66
CA THR A 164 18.58 -4.99 -5.85
C THR A 164 17.49 -4.41 -6.74
N GLY A 165 16.24 -4.63 -6.36
CA GLY A 165 15.09 -3.95 -6.99
C GLY A 165 14.94 -2.56 -6.39
N VAL A 166 14.90 -1.54 -7.24
CA VAL A 166 14.61 -0.15 -6.87
C VAL A 166 13.21 0.15 -7.38
N ILE A 167 12.27 0.33 -6.48
CA ILE A 167 10.87 0.63 -6.78
C ILE A 167 10.60 2.07 -6.34
N ASP A 168 10.50 2.95 -7.31
CA ASP A 168 10.28 4.37 -7.10
C ASP A 168 8.81 4.68 -6.75
N ALA A 169 8.55 5.81 -6.10
CA ALA A 169 7.20 6.22 -5.70
C ALA A 169 6.27 6.39 -6.93
N ASP A 170 6.79 6.89 -8.04
CA ASP A 170 6.05 7.08 -9.30
C ASP A 170 5.82 5.79 -10.11
N TYR A 171 6.35 4.65 -9.64
CA TYR A 171 6.04 3.35 -10.23
C TYR A 171 4.61 2.88 -9.90
N TYR A 172 4.06 3.34 -8.79
CA TYR A 172 2.70 3.04 -8.36
C TYR A 172 1.67 3.55 -9.37
N ASN A 173 0.70 2.71 -9.73
CA ASN A 173 -0.36 3.02 -10.71
C ASN A 173 0.13 3.47 -12.09
N ASN A 174 1.35 3.12 -12.51
CA ASN A 174 1.79 3.49 -13.86
C ASN A 174 0.90 2.82 -14.93
N PRO A 175 0.69 3.48 -16.08
CA PRO A 175 -0.30 3.05 -17.07
C PRO A 175 0.01 1.71 -17.76
N ASN A 176 1.25 1.24 -17.71
CA ASN A 176 1.64 0.03 -18.44
C ASN A 176 1.41 -1.27 -17.66
N ASN A 177 1.50 -1.25 -16.34
CA ASN A 177 1.38 -2.45 -15.51
C ASN A 177 0.83 -2.17 -14.10
N ASP A 178 0.22 -1.03 -13.88
CA ASP A 178 -0.37 -0.61 -12.59
C ASP A 178 0.63 -0.63 -11.41
N GLY A 179 1.93 -0.62 -11.69
CA GLY A 179 2.98 -0.74 -10.67
C GLY A 179 3.25 -2.17 -10.21
N ASN A 180 2.87 -3.18 -10.99
CA ASN A 180 3.13 -4.58 -10.67
C ASN A 180 4.64 -4.84 -10.53
N ILE A 181 5.05 -5.30 -9.34
CA ILE A 181 6.46 -5.52 -9.01
C ILE A 181 6.91 -6.87 -9.56
N GLY A 182 7.80 -6.84 -10.54
CA GLY A 182 8.46 -8.03 -11.09
C GLY A 182 9.69 -8.42 -10.26
N ILE A 183 9.76 -9.66 -9.84
CA ILE A 183 10.87 -10.24 -9.08
C ILE A 183 11.70 -11.09 -10.04
N ALA A 184 12.81 -10.52 -10.55
CA ALA A 184 13.70 -11.21 -11.48
C ALA A 184 14.74 -12.01 -10.69
N LEU A 185 14.59 -13.34 -10.66
CA LEU A 185 15.48 -14.26 -9.97
C LEU A 185 16.52 -14.83 -10.91
N TYR A 186 17.70 -15.09 -10.37
CA TYR A 186 18.81 -15.79 -11.02
C TYR A 186 19.32 -16.90 -10.10
N ASN A 187 19.39 -18.14 -10.62
CA ASN A 187 20.00 -19.27 -9.92
C ASN A 187 21.51 -19.28 -10.20
N TYR A 188 22.32 -18.87 -9.23
CA TYR A 188 23.77 -18.91 -9.33
C TYR A 188 24.39 -20.17 -8.72
N SER A 189 23.56 -21.08 -8.20
CA SER A 189 24.01 -22.39 -7.69
C SER A 189 24.25 -23.39 -8.83
N ASN A 190 24.83 -24.53 -8.48
CA ASN A 190 25.03 -25.65 -9.40
C ASN A 190 23.89 -26.69 -9.36
N GLU A 191 22.80 -26.38 -8.63
CA GLU A 191 21.69 -27.28 -8.41
C GLU A 191 20.40 -26.68 -8.92
N THR A 192 19.44 -27.53 -9.34
CA THR A 192 18.08 -27.08 -9.62
C THR A 192 17.40 -26.65 -8.33
N VAL A 193 16.83 -25.44 -8.32
CA VAL A 193 16.12 -24.91 -7.17
C VAL A 193 14.62 -24.92 -7.43
N GLU A 194 13.91 -25.59 -6.53
CA GLU A 194 12.45 -25.60 -6.49
C GLU A 194 11.94 -24.65 -5.41
N LEU A 195 10.96 -23.83 -5.78
CA LEU A 195 10.22 -22.92 -4.89
C LEU A 195 8.73 -23.22 -5.02
N LYS A 196 8.02 -23.18 -3.92
CA LYS A 196 6.59 -23.41 -3.89
C LYS A 196 5.81 -22.11 -3.73
N ARG A 197 4.61 -22.07 -4.28
CA ARG A 197 3.65 -20.99 -4.04
C ARG A 197 3.53 -20.74 -2.54
N GLY A 198 3.53 -19.46 -2.16
CA GLY A 198 3.47 -19.01 -0.77
C GLY A 198 4.83 -18.98 -0.05
N GLU A 199 5.92 -19.47 -0.68
CA GLU A 199 7.25 -19.26 -0.10
C GLU A 199 7.62 -17.76 -0.11
N ARG A 200 8.27 -17.31 0.97
CA ARG A 200 8.80 -15.96 1.09
C ARG A 200 10.15 -15.87 0.39
N ILE A 201 10.18 -15.19 -0.75
CA ILE A 201 11.35 -15.16 -1.64
C ILE A 201 12.20 -13.89 -1.50
N CYS A 202 11.55 -12.74 -1.36
CA CYS A 202 12.19 -11.44 -1.26
C CYS A 202 11.68 -10.69 -0.04
N GLN A 203 12.36 -9.62 0.30
CA GLN A 203 11.92 -8.64 1.30
C GLN A 203 12.11 -7.24 0.76
N GLY A 204 11.12 -6.39 0.99
CA GLY A 204 11.15 -4.97 0.65
C GLY A 204 11.38 -4.12 1.88
N VAL A 205 12.18 -3.08 1.78
CA VAL A 205 12.41 -2.10 2.84
C VAL A 205 12.16 -0.71 2.30
N PHE A 206 11.25 0.05 2.92
CA PHE A 206 11.07 1.47 2.61
C PHE A 206 12.19 2.27 3.25
N ILE A 207 12.89 3.08 2.45
CA ILE A 207 13.95 3.96 2.91
C ILE A 207 13.79 5.36 2.32
N PRO A 208 14.17 6.43 3.04
CA PRO A 208 14.27 7.76 2.45
C PRO A 208 15.52 7.86 1.56
N PHE A 209 15.46 8.71 0.52
CA PHE A 209 16.61 9.00 -0.32
C PHE A 209 16.83 10.51 -0.45
N LEU A 210 18.03 10.89 -0.89
CA LEU A 210 18.40 12.28 -1.12
C LEU A 210 18.48 12.55 -2.63
N VAL A 211 18.15 13.76 -3.01
CA VAL A 211 18.20 14.23 -4.39
C VAL A 211 19.41 15.16 -4.54
N ALA A 212 20.15 15.02 -5.65
CA ALA A 212 21.28 15.89 -5.97
C ALA A 212 20.78 17.25 -6.48
N ASP A 213 21.49 18.32 -6.13
CA ASP A 213 21.09 19.69 -6.48
C ASP A 213 20.98 19.94 -7.99
N ASN A 214 21.71 19.20 -8.81
CA ASN A 214 21.80 19.36 -10.27
C ASN A 214 21.25 18.17 -11.08
N GLY A 215 20.49 17.27 -10.45
CA GLY A 215 19.99 16.03 -11.07
C GLY A 215 18.50 16.01 -11.39
N ASN A 216 17.81 17.13 -11.27
CA ASN A 216 16.36 17.19 -11.41
C ASN A 216 15.89 17.02 -12.85
N THR A 217 14.73 16.40 -13.04
CA THR A 217 14.04 16.23 -14.29
C THR A 217 12.54 16.44 -14.07
N ASP A 218 11.89 17.10 -15.02
CA ASP A 218 10.43 17.28 -15.03
C ASP A 218 9.70 16.15 -15.79
N LYS A 219 10.40 15.06 -16.11
CA LYS A 219 9.82 13.94 -16.84
C LYS A 219 9.00 13.06 -15.91
N GLU A 220 7.76 12.84 -16.28
CA GLU A 220 6.90 11.86 -15.63
C GLU A 220 7.22 10.45 -16.13
N ARG A 221 7.07 9.45 -15.24
CA ARG A 221 7.20 8.04 -15.58
C ARG A 221 6.02 7.59 -16.42
N THR A 222 6.30 6.96 -17.56
CA THR A 222 5.27 6.43 -18.46
C THR A 222 5.18 4.89 -18.45
N GLY A 223 6.07 4.20 -17.71
CA GLY A 223 6.06 2.74 -17.76
C GLY A 223 6.97 2.04 -16.76
N GLY A 224 7.09 0.73 -16.95
CA GLY A 224 7.75 -0.20 -16.06
C GLY A 224 9.26 -0.35 -16.28
N ILE A 225 9.75 -1.60 -16.24
CA ILE A 225 11.18 -1.94 -16.33
C ILE A 225 11.78 -1.38 -17.62
N GLY A 226 12.78 -0.50 -17.50
CA GLY A 226 13.48 0.10 -18.64
C GLY A 226 12.79 1.29 -19.31
N SER A 227 11.67 1.79 -18.77
CA SER A 227 10.89 2.88 -19.39
C SER A 227 11.51 4.27 -19.26
N THR A 228 12.50 4.45 -18.38
CA THR A 228 13.21 5.75 -18.21
C THR A 228 14.23 6.05 -19.31
N GLY A 229 14.29 5.24 -20.35
CA GLY A 229 15.04 5.43 -21.57
C GLY A 229 16.23 4.50 -21.68
N SER A 230 16.20 3.64 -22.71
CA SER A 230 17.41 3.12 -23.33
C SER A 230 17.76 4.05 -24.49
N LYS A 231 18.96 4.61 -24.47
CA LYS A 231 19.54 5.10 -25.73
C LYS A 231 19.79 3.91 -26.61
#